data_35ec14d8b5ffab6e6819d267dd8c591f
#
_entry.id   35ec14d8b5ffab6e6819d267dd8c591f
#
_cell.length_a   1.000
_cell.length_b   1.000
_cell.length_c   1.000
_cell.angle_alpha   90.00
_cell.angle_beta   90.00
_cell.angle_gamma   90.00
#
_symmetry.space_group_name_H-M   'P 1'
#
loop_
_entity.id
_entity.type
_entity.pdbx_description
1 polymer ?
#
loop_
_entity_poly.entity_id
_entity_poly.type
_entity_poly.pdbx_seq_one_letter_code
_entity_poly.pdbx_strand_id
1 'polypeptide(L)'
;RFINVPKRGIGATTVDKLDMYAQSNEYNLYDALLDIEEVPGMTRNVEKIRKFTDMMEGFKARLVHGEFISEVFDAIMDESGYREALTAEATDEARTRLDNLEELKNKIVTYEESAEVPTLTGLLEDIALVADTEEEDEDGVPTAKVTLMTLHSAKGLEFPYVFMTGMEERLFPSGMALDSDDPDALEEERSL
;
A
#
# COMPACT_ATOMS: atom_id res chain seq x y z
N ARG A 1 4.99 -3.50 6.71
CA ARG A 1 5.86 -2.62 5.89
C ARG A 1 5.88 -1.17 6.40
N PHE A 2 4.76 -0.57 6.75
CA PHE A 2 4.63 0.84 7.14
C PHE A 2 5.44 1.24 8.39
N ILE A 3 5.69 0.34 9.33
CA ILE A 3 6.43 0.62 10.58
C ILE A 3 7.81 1.26 10.35
N ASN A 4 8.45 1.00 9.20
CA ASN A 4 9.77 1.53 8.86
C ASN A 4 9.80 2.29 7.54
N VAL A 5 8.67 2.84 7.12
CA VAL A 5 8.53 3.72 5.95
C VAL A 5 7.86 5.02 6.41
N PRO A 6 8.57 6.15 6.38
CA PRO A 6 10.03 6.30 6.18
C PRO A 6 10.86 5.61 7.26
N LYS A 7 12.19 5.51 7.04
CA LYS A 7 13.09 4.78 7.94
C LYS A 7 13.05 5.31 9.38
N ARG A 8 12.60 4.46 10.32
CA ARG A 8 12.56 4.76 11.77
C ARG A 8 13.63 4.02 12.57
N GLY A 9 14.53 3.29 11.87
CA GLY A 9 15.56 2.48 12.51
C GLY A 9 15.00 1.25 13.26
N ILE A 10 13.87 0.73 12.80
CA ILE A 10 13.28 -0.53 13.26
C ILE A 10 13.66 -1.58 12.21
N GLY A 11 14.68 -2.39 12.51
CA GLY A 11 15.21 -3.38 11.57
C GLY A 11 14.35 -4.64 11.47
N ALA A 12 14.60 -5.47 10.44
CA ALA A 12 13.89 -6.73 10.22
C ALA A 12 13.94 -7.66 11.45
N THR A 13 15.11 -7.81 12.07
CA THR A 13 15.28 -8.62 13.28
C THR A 13 14.42 -8.17 14.47
N THR A 14 14.05 -6.88 14.51
CA THR A 14 13.13 -6.35 15.52
C THR A 14 11.70 -6.78 15.21
N VAL A 15 11.33 -6.69 13.94
CA VAL A 15 10.00 -7.14 13.47
C VAL A 15 9.84 -8.64 13.66
N ASP A 16 10.85 -9.45 13.33
CA ASP A 16 10.84 -10.91 13.54
C ASP A 16 10.60 -11.28 15.00
N LYS A 17 11.26 -10.58 15.94
CA LYS A 17 11.06 -10.83 17.37
C LYS A 17 9.65 -10.45 17.83
N LEU A 18 9.10 -9.34 17.33
CA LEU A 18 7.72 -8.93 17.60
C LEU A 18 6.73 -9.97 17.09
N ASP A 19 6.97 -10.48 15.88
CA ASP A 19 6.12 -11.52 15.27
C ASP A 19 6.17 -12.81 16.09
N MET A 20 7.35 -13.25 16.52
CA MET A 20 7.49 -14.41 17.41
C MET A 20 6.78 -14.21 18.75
N TYR A 21 6.85 -13.02 19.35
CA TYR A 21 6.14 -12.71 20.58
C TYR A 21 4.62 -12.70 20.36
N ALA A 22 4.15 -12.09 19.27
CA ALA A 22 2.75 -12.08 18.88
C ALA A 22 2.19 -13.49 18.73
N GLN A 23 2.89 -14.37 17.97
CA GLN A 23 2.50 -15.76 17.77
C GLN A 23 2.45 -16.55 19.09
N SER A 24 3.42 -16.31 19.99
CA SER A 24 3.50 -17.02 21.28
C SER A 24 2.39 -16.63 22.26
N ASN A 25 1.77 -15.46 22.08
CA ASN A 25 0.70 -14.92 22.93
C ASN A 25 -0.65 -14.87 22.25
N GLU A 26 -0.79 -15.44 21.04
CA GLU A 26 -2.02 -15.37 20.23
C GLU A 26 -2.45 -13.92 19.90
N TYR A 27 -1.49 -13.01 19.78
CA TYR A 27 -1.67 -11.61 19.44
C TYR A 27 -1.49 -11.40 17.93
N ASN A 28 -2.09 -10.32 17.41
CA ASN A 28 -1.63 -9.79 16.13
C ASN A 28 -0.35 -8.95 16.34
N LEU A 29 0.35 -8.64 15.25
CA LEU A 29 1.60 -7.88 15.31
C LEU A 29 1.42 -6.49 15.94
N TYR A 30 0.26 -5.85 15.76
CA TYR A 30 0.02 -4.52 16.32
C TYR A 30 -0.15 -4.57 17.85
N ASP A 31 -0.80 -5.60 18.38
CA ASP A 31 -0.92 -5.82 19.82
C ASP A 31 0.47 -6.02 20.46
N ALA A 32 1.35 -6.76 19.79
CA ALA A 32 2.74 -6.90 20.24
C ALA A 32 3.55 -5.59 20.21
N LEU A 33 3.20 -4.66 19.30
CA LEU A 33 3.80 -3.31 19.29
C LEU A 33 3.30 -2.48 20.48
N LEU A 34 2.04 -2.60 20.86
CA LEU A 34 1.48 -1.91 22.03
C LEU A 34 2.10 -2.45 23.33
N ASP A 35 2.37 -3.74 23.40
CA ASP A 35 2.98 -4.42 24.52
C ASP A 35 4.52 -4.44 24.50
N ILE A 36 5.15 -3.51 23.78
CA ILE A 36 6.60 -3.51 23.49
C ILE A 36 7.48 -3.64 24.76
N GLU A 37 7.02 -3.19 25.90
CA GLU A 37 7.77 -3.27 27.17
C GLU A 37 7.91 -4.70 27.67
N GLU A 38 6.94 -5.55 27.38
CA GLU A 38 6.88 -6.95 27.77
C GLU A 38 7.67 -7.87 26.80
N VAL A 39 8.05 -7.34 25.63
CA VAL A 39 8.76 -8.13 24.60
C VAL A 39 10.22 -8.33 24.97
N PRO A 40 10.72 -9.57 25.16
CA PRO A 40 12.08 -9.82 25.59
C PRO A 40 13.14 -9.29 24.60
N GLY A 41 14.15 -8.60 25.15
CA GLY A 41 15.30 -8.14 24.37
C GLY A 41 15.04 -6.93 23.46
N MET A 42 13.98 -6.14 23.72
CA MET A 42 13.57 -4.96 22.93
C MET A 42 14.03 -3.62 23.52
N THR A 43 14.75 -3.58 24.62
CA THR A 43 15.11 -2.36 25.38
C THR A 43 15.58 -1.18 24.51
N ARG A 44 16.36 -1.44 23.46
CA ARG A 44 16.88 -0.40 22.55
C ARG A 44 15.85 0.16 21.57
N ASN A 45 14.77 -0.56 21.33
CA ASN A 45 13.77 -0.22 20.33
C ASN A 45 12.45 0.26 20.95
N VAL A 46 12.27 0.10 22.25
CA VAL A 46 11.05 0.49 22.98
C VAL A 46 10.61 1.91 22.63
N GLU A 47 11.51 2.89 22.78
CA GLU A 47 11.17 4.28 22.52
C GLU A 47 10.76 4.56 21.06
N LYS A 48 11.42 3.91 20.09
CA LYS A 48 11.11 4.08 18.67
C LYS A 48 9.75 3.48 18.31
N ILE A 49 9.47 2.30 18.87
CA ILE A 49 8.21 1.60 18.66
C ILE A 49 7.09 2.35 19.35
N ARG A 50 7.30 2.83 20.58
CA ARG A 50 6.31 3.66 21.29
C ARG A 50 5.96 4.94 20.51
N LYS A 51 6.94 5.66 19.98
CA LYS A 51 6.67 6.82 19.12
C LYS A 51 5.80 6.47 17.92
N PHE A 52 6.02 5.31 17.34
CA PHE A 52 5.20 4.83 16.23
C PHE A 52 3.78 4.47 16.67
N THR A 53 3.63 3.72 17.78
CA THR A 53 2.30 3.35 18.29
C THR A 53 1.52 4.56 18.79
N ASP A 54 2.16 5.50 19.50
CA ASP A 54 1.51 6.73 19.97
C ASP A 54 0.99 7.56 18.78
N MET A 55 1.76 7.67 17.70
CA MET A 55 1.34 8.32 16.46
C MET A 55 0.10 7.61 15.87
N MET A 56 0.12 6.28 15.78
CA MET A 56 -1.02 5.51 15.24
C MET A 56 -2.26 5.61 16.10
N GLU A 57 -2.11 5.56 17.42
CA GLU A 57 -3.24 5.76 18.36
C GLU A 57 -3.77 7.20 18.30
N GLY A 58 -2.88 8.18 18.06
CA GLY A 58 -3.29 9.55 17.81
C GLY A 58 -4.20 9.69 16.60
N PHE A 59 -3.88 9.06 15.47
CA PHE A 59 -4.74 9.07 14.27
C PHE A 59 -6.09 8.35 14.50
N LYS A 60 -6.08 7.22 15.20
CA LYS A 60 -7.33 6.54 15.59
C LYS A 60 -8.20 7.44 16.47
N ALA A 61 -7.60 8.11 17.44
CA ALA A 61 -8.33 9.02 18.33
C ALA A 61 -8.99 10.17 17.56
N ARG A 62 -8.32 10.77 16.57
CA ARG A 62 -8.89 11.81 15.70
C ARG A 62 -10.15 11.33 14.99
N LEU A 63 -10.10 10.13 14.36
CA LEU A 63 -11.27 9.54 13.70
C LEU A 63 -12.43 9.28 14.70
N VAL A 64 -12.13 8.77 15.90
CA VAL A 64 -13.12 8.55 16.95
C VAL A 64 -13.77 9.87 17.42
N HIS A 65 -13.01 10.97 17.41
CA HIS A 65 -13.53 12.30 17.75
C HIS A 65 -14.28 12.99 16.59
N GLY A 66 -14.38 12.34 15.44
CA GLY A 66 -15.17 12.82 14.29
C GLY A 66 -14.41 13.80 13.39
N GLU A 67 -13.08 13.81 13.43
CA GLU A 67 -12.26 14.53 12.45
C GLU A 67 -12.45 13.91 11.06
N PHE A 68 -12.45 14.72 10.01
CA PHE A 68 -12.60 14.24 8.64
C PHE A 68 -11.49 13.24 8.25
N ILE A 69 -11.84 12.22 7.50
CA ILE A 69 -10.88 11.18 7.05
C ILE A 69 -9.78 11.83 6.19
N SER A 70 -10.15 12.80 5.37
CA SER A 70 -9.22 13.57 4.53
C SER A 70 -8.21 14.38 5.36
N GLU A 71 -8.62 14.94 6.49
CA GLU A 71 -7.73 15.66 7.42
C GLU A 71 -6.79 14.69 8.14
N VAL A 72 -7.33 13.54 8.59
CA VAL A 72 -6.52 12.48 9.20
C VAL A 72 -5.54 11.88 8.19
N PHE A 73 -5.93 11.75 6.92
CA PHE A 73 -5.04 11.32 5.84
C PHE A 73 -3.86 12.29 5.67
N ASP A 74 -4.10 13.60 5.61
CA ASP A 74 -3.02 14.60 5.56
C ASP A 74 -2.10 14.49 6.78
N ALA A 75 -2.68 14.37 7.97
CA ALA A 75 -1.91 14.20 9.19
C ALA A 75 -1.03 12.94 9.15
N ILE A 76 -1.54 11.82 8.62
CA ILE A 76 -0.75 10.59 8.43
C ILE A 76 0.43 10.86 7.50
N MET A 77 0.23 11.56 6.38
CA MET A 77 1.28 11.84 5.40
C MET A 77 2.36 12.75 5.97
N ASP A 78 1.97 13.76 6.75
CA ASP A 78 2.88 14.77 7.28
C ASP A 78 3.57 14.31 8.58
N GLU A 79 2.82 13.85 9.57
CA GLU A 79 3.37 13.43 10.87
C GLU A 79 4.19 12.13 10.77
N SER A 80 3.87 11.23 9.83
CA SER A 80 4.72 10.08 9.55
C SER A 80 6.05 10.44 8.91
N GLY A 81 6.17 11.63 8.32
CA GLY A 81 7.31 12.09 7.52
C GLY A 81 7.34 11.51 6.10
N TYR A 82 6.25 10.88 5.64
CA TYR A 82 6.22 10.22 4.33
C TYR A 82 6.25 11.22 3.18
N ARG A 83 5.47 12.30 3.27
CA ARG A 83 5.46 13.39 2.28
C ARG A 83 6.84 14.06 2.20
N GLU A 84 7.48 14.33 3.36
CA GLU A 84 8.82 14.90 3.43
C GLU A 84 9.86 13.98 2.77
N ALA A 85 9.80 12.67 3.05
CA ALA A 85 10.73 11.70 2.49
C ALA A 85 10.62 11.62 0.96
N LEU A 86 9.41 11.60 0.38
CA LEU A 86 9.18 11.60 -1.07
C LEU A 86 9.68 12.93 -1.70
N THR A 87 9.42 14.06 -1.04
CA THR A 87 9.89 15.36 -1.53
C THR A 87 11.41 15.44 -1.54
N ALA A 88 12.07 14.88 -0.52
CA ALA A 88 13.53 14.85 -0.42
C ALA A 88 14.19 13.88 -1.43
N GLU A 89 13.48 12.83 -1.84
CA GLU A 89 13.97 11.86 -2.85
C GLU A 89 14.14 12.51 -4.23
N ALA A 90 13.27 13.49 -4.58
CA ALA A 90 13.33 14.34 -5.77
C ALA A 90 13.46 13.59 -7.12
N THR A 91 13.02 12.33 -7.18
CA THR A 91 12.94 11.51 -8.40
C THR A 91 11.59 11.68 -9.10
N ASP A 92 11.52 11.32 -10.38
CA ASP A 92 10.24 11.34 -11.11
C ASP A 92 9.26 10.31 -10.53
N GLU A 93 9.77 9.17 -10.03
CA GLU A 93 8.98 8.17 -9.34
C GLU A 93 8.39 8.70 -8.02
N ALA A 94 9.17 9.45 -7.24
CA ALA A 94 8.68 10.07 -6.02
C ALA A 94 7.61 11.14 -6.31
N ARG A 95 7.74 11.90 -7.42
CA ARG A 95 6.70 12.85 -7.87
C ARG A 95 5.42 12.13 -8.24
N THR A 96 5.50 11.05 -9.02
CA THR A 96 4.33 10.23 -9.36
C THR A 96 3.63 9.69 -8.11
N ARG A 97 4.40 9.27 -7.09
CA ARG A 97 3.82 8.84 -5.81
C ARG A 97 3.11 9.98 -5.07
N LEU A 98 3.66 11.20 -5.11
CA LEU A 98 3.00 12.37 -4.54
C LEU A 98 1.70 12.71 -5.27
N ASP A 99 1.70 12.67 -6.61
CA ASP A 99 0.50 12.89 -7.42
C ASP A 99 -0.58 11.83 -7.11
N ASN A 100 -0.21 10.56 -6.96
CA ASN A 100 -1.12 9.48 -6.56
C ASN A 100 -1.71 9.70 -5.16
N LEU A 101 -0.94 10.27 -4.21
CA LEU A 101 -1.45 10.62 -2.89
C LEU A 101 -2.48 11.74 -2.95
N GLU A 102 -2.27 12.76 -3.78
CA GLU A 102 -3.24 13.83 -3.99
C GLU A 102 -4.52 13.30 -4.66
N GLU A 103 -4.39 12.38 -5.63
CA GLU A 103 -5.54 11.72 -6.24
C GLU A 103 -6.33 10.89 -5.23
N LEU A 104 -5.65 10.12 -4.38
CA LEU A 104 -6.30 9.38 -3.31
C LEU A 104 -7.01 10.30 -2.33
N LYS A 105 -6.40 11.43 -1.94
CA LYS A 105 -7.04 12.43 -1.11
C LYS A 105 -8.32 12.99 -1.74
N ASN A 106 -8.29 13.29 -3.05
CA ASN A 106 -9.48 13.76 -3.76
C ASN A 106 -10.60 12.72 -3.74
N LYS A 107 -10.28 11.43 -3.88
CA LYS A 107 -11.27 10.34 -3.74
C LYS A 107 -11.86 10.28 -2.33
N ILE A 108 -11.03 10.45 -1.29
CA ILE A 108 -11.50 10.51 0.10
C ILE A 108 -12.48 11.67 0.30
N VAL A 109 -12.15 12.87 -0.18
CA VAL A 109 -13.02 14.06 -0.09
C VAL A 109 -14.34 13.80 -0.83
N THR A 110 -14.30 13.24 -2.03
CA THR A 110 -15.51 12.91 -2.80
C THR A 110 -16.40 11.91 -2.06
N TYR A 111 -15.81 10.89 -1.42
CA TYR A 111 -16.53 9.95 -0.57
C TYR A 111 -17.17 10.66 0.63
N GLU A 112 -16.43 11.54 1.33
CA GLU A 112 -16.95 12.29 2.48
C GLU A 112 -18.14 13.20 2.12
N GLU A 113 -18.11 13.79 0.93
CA GLU A 113 -19.20 14.63 0.41
C GLU A 113 -20.45 13.84 -0.01
N SER A 114 -20.26 12.60 -0.46
CA SER A 114 -21.34 11.75 -0.99
C SER A 114 -21.98 10.84 0.05
N ALA A 115 -21.25 10.43 1.08
CA ALA A 115 -21.73 9.51 2.10
C ALA A 115 -22.61 10.23 3.14
N GLU A 116 -23.75 9.65 3.51
CA GLU A 116 -24.62 10.18 4.56
C GLU A 116 -23.89 10.21 5.92
N VAL A 117 -23.10 9.19 6.22
CA VAL A 117 -22.26 9.09 7.41
C VAL A 117 -20.89 8.55 6.96
N PRO A 118 -19.92 9.40 6.66
CA PRO A 118 -18.60 8.96 6.21
C PRO A 118 -17.85 8.26 7.35
N THR A 119 -17.38 7.05 7.07
CA THR A 119 -16.55 6.24 7.98
C THR A 119 -15.34 5.68 7.26
N LEU A 120 -14.24 5.45 7.98
CA LEU A 120 -13.06 4.81 7.39
C LEU A 120 -13.37 3.41 6.84
N THR A 121 -14.21 2.63 7.53
CA THR A 121 -14.63 1.31 7.05
C THR A 121 -15.39 1.41 5.75
N GLY A 122 -16.38 2.31 5.66
CA GLY A 122 -17.15 2.53 4.44
C GLY A 122 -16.28 3.03 3.27
N LEU A 123 -15.31 3.91 3.54
CA LEU A 123 -14.33 4.33 2.52
C LEU A 123 -13.52 3.13 1.99
N LEU A 124 -13.05 2.25 2.87
CA LEU A 124 -12.27 1.07 2.45
C LEU A 124 -13.13 0.07 1.67
N GLU A 125 -14.41 -0.09 2.04
CA GLU A 125 -15.38 -0.90 1.30
C GLU A 125 -15.66 -0.30 -0.09
N ASP A 126 -15.84 1.03 -0.19
CA ASP A 126 -16.05 1.72 -1.46
C ASP A 126 -14.85 1.57 -2.40
N ILE A 127 -13.63 1.74 -1.89
CA ILE A 127 -12.40 1.53 -2.67
C ILE A 127 -12.27 0.06 -3.12
N ALA A 128 -12.59 -0.90 -2.25
CA ALA A 128 -12.53 -2.31 -2.62
C ALA A 128 -13.58 -2.65 -3.68
N LEU A 129 -14.79 -2.13 -3.56
CA LEU A 129 -15.87 -2.35 -4.52
C LEU A 129 -15.52 -1.79 -5.91
N VAL A 130 -14.90 -0.59 -5.97
CA VAL A 130 -14.44 -0.01 -7.24
C VAL A 130 -13.38 -0.88 -7.91
N ALA A 131 -12.49 -1.49 -7.13
CA ALA A 131 -11.49 -2.43 -7.66
C ALA A 131 -12.13 -3.71 -8.23
N ASP A 132 -13.22 -4.18 -7.64
CA ASP A 132 -13.94 -5.38 -8.09
C ASP A 132 -14.95 -5.08 -9.24
N THR A 133 -15.52 -3.87 -9.31
CA THR A 133 -16.54 -3.50 -10.31
C THR A 133 -15.98 -3.11 -11.67
N GLU A 134 -14.68 -3.09 -11.88
CA GLU A 134 -14.13 -3.01 -13.25
C GLU A 134 -14.52 -4.23 -14.11
N GLU A 135 -15.15 -5.26 -13.54
CA GLU A 135 -15.53 -6.49 -14.25
C GLU A 135 -17.01 -6.64 -14.62
N GLU A 136 -17.98 -5.90 -14.03
CA GLU A 136 -19.41 -6.07 -14.36
C GLU A 136 -20.16 -4.76 -14.59
N ASP A 137 -20.82 -4.61 -15.74
CA ASP A 137 -21.84 -3.57 -15.93
C ASP A 137 -23.12 -3.92 -15.15
N GLU A 138 -23.82 -2.90 -14.61
CA GLU A 138 -25.02 -2.99 -13.79
C GLU A 138 -26.17 -3.85 -14.38
N ASP A 139 -26.11 -4.24 -15.65
CA ASP A 139 -27.17 -4.98 -16.35
C ASP A 139 -26.88 -6.48 -16.58
N GLY A 140 -25.72 -7.01 -16.16
CA GLY A 140 -25.38 -8.44 -16.34
C GLY A 140 -25.33 -8.90 -17.81
N VAL A 141 -25.29 -7.98 -18.77
CA VAL A 141 -25.18 -8.29 -20.20
C VAL A 141 -23.70 -8.24 -20.57
N PRO A 142 -23.12 -9.31 -21.17
CA PRO A 142 -21.74 -9.27 -21.66
C PRO A 142 -21.61 -8.18 -22.73
N THR A 143 -21.16 -7.00 -22.35
CA THR A 143 -20.77 -5.99 -23.34
C THR A 143 -19.45 -6.42 -23.98
N ALA A 144 -19.37 -6.27 -25.31
CA ALA A 144 -18.13 -6.51 -26.05
C ALA A 144 -17.10 -5.45 -25.64
N LYS A 145 -16.37 -5.69 -24.54
CA LYS A 145 -15.33 -4.80 -24.02
C LYS A 145 -13.95 -5.26 -24.51
N VAL A 146 -13.08 -4.29 -24.75
CA VAL A 146 -11.64 -4.54 -24.91
C VAL A 146 -10.98 -4.07 -23.62
N THR A 147 -10.50 -5.02 -22.84
CA THR A 147 -9.79 -4.74 -21.59
C THR A 147 -8.33 -4.45 -21.90
N LEU A 148 -7.83 -3.30 -21.47
CA LEU A 148 -6.42 -2.93 -21.54
C LEU A 148 -5.79 -3.15 -20.16
N MET A 149 -4.71 -3.92 -20.12
CA MET A 149 -4.02 -4.21 -18.86
C MET A 149 -2.53 -4.44 -19.10
N THR A 150 -1.75 -4.38 -18.03
CA THR A 150 -0.34 -4.78 -18.07
C THR A 150 -0.20 -6.30 -18.02
N LEU A 151 0.94 -6.84 -18.47
CA LEU A 151 1.25 -8.28 -18.33
C LEU A 151 1.21 -8.72 -16.86
N HIS A 152 1.71 -7.89 -15.96
CA HIS A 152 1.64 -8.17 -14.52
C HIS A 152 0.20 -8.30 -14.00
N SER A 153 -0.68 -7.42 -14.47
CA SER A 153 -2.12 -7.46 -14.11
C SER A 153 -2.85 -8.64 -14.73
N ALA A 154 -2.36 -9.15 -15.87
CA ALA A 154 -2.93 -10.29 -16.56
C ALA A 154 -2.50 -11.65 -15.95
N LYS A 155 -1.47 -11.65 -15.11
CA LYS A 155 -0.93 -12.89 -14.53
C LYS A 155 -1.99 -13.64 -13.71
N GLY A 156 -2.27 -14.87 -14.13
CA GLY A 156 -3.28 -15.72 -13.48
C GLY A 156 -4.70 -15.55 -14.01
N LEU A 157 -4.92 -14.62 -14.96
CA LEU A 157 -6.19 -14.46 -15.66
C LEU A 157 -6.18 -15.20 -16.99
N GLU A 158 -7.35 -15.64 -17.45
CA GLU A 158 -7.54 -16.34 -18.71
C GLU A 158 -8.53 -15.59 -19.60
N PHE A 159 -8.11 -15.32 -20.84
CA PHE A 159 -8.95 -14.61 -21.84
C PHE A 159 -9.05 -15.44 -23.13
N PRO A 160 -10.23 -15.50 -23.78
CA PRO A 160 -10.40 -16.23 -25.03
C PRO A 160 -9.63 -15.61 -26.20
N TYR A 161 -9.34 -14.32 -26.16
CA TYR A 161 -8.55 -13.59 -27.14
C TYR A 161 -7.61 -12.61 -26.46
N VAL A 162 -6.33 -12.67 -26.79
CA VAL A 162 -5.28 -11.81 -26.22
C VAL A 162 -4.50 -11.16 -27.35
N PHE A 163 -4.35 -9.85 -27.28
CA PHE A 163 -3.50 -9.09 -28.19
C PHE A 163 -2.33 -8.52 -27.38
N MET A 164 -1.16 -9.08 -27.55
CA MET A 164 0.07 -8.57 -26.91
C MET A 164 0.71 -7.53 -27.83
N THR A 165 0.79 -6.30 -27.36
CA THR A 165 1.47 -5.19 -28.07
C THR A 165 2.80 -4.89 -27.41
N GLY A 166 3.73 -4.23 -28.17
CA GLY A 166 5.03 -3.87 -27.63
C GLY A 166 6.00 -5.06 -27.46
N MET A 167 5.81 -6.14 -28.21
CA MET A 167 6.73 -7.28 -28.26
C MET A 167 7.97 -6.94 -29.09
N GLU A 168 8.69 -5.93 -28.66
CA GLU A 168 9.91 -5.45 -29.32
C GLU A 168 11.09 -5.63 -28.37
N GLU A 169 12.25 -5.98 -28.95
CA GLU A 169 13.49 -6.15 -28.19
C GLU A 169 13.81 -4.89 -27.38
N ARG A 170 14.15 -5.04 -26.10
CA ARG A 170 14.37 -3.99 -25.11
C ARG A 170 13.10 -3.32 -24.55
N LEU A 171 11.93 -3.61 -25.07
CA LEU A 171 10.66 -3.24 -24.48
C LEU A 171 10.06 -4.45 -23.72
N PHE A 172 9.96 -5.58 -24.41
CA PHE A 172 9.64 -6.87 -23.80
C PHE A 172 10.32 -8.00 -24.61
N PRO A 173 11.32 -8.68 -24.02
CA PRO A 173 11.90 -8.47 -22.67
C PRO A 173 12.56 -7.10 -22.52
N SER A 174 12.53 -6.59 -21.28
CA SER A 174 13.06 -5.26 -20.98
C SER A 174 14.57 -5.17 -21.23
N GLY A 175 15.05 -3.98 -21.60
CA GLY A 175 16.50 -3.77 -21.75
C GLY A 175 17.25 -4.09 -20.45
N MET A 176 16.62 -3.90 -19.30
CA MET A 176 17.22 -4.18 -17.99
C MET A 176 17.41 -5.68 -17.77
N ALA A 177 16.43 -6.51 -18.15
CA ALA A 177 16.54 -7.96 -18.07
C ALA A 177 17.55 -8.53 -19.08
N LEU A 178 17.62 -7.94 -20.30
CA LEU A 178 18.57 -8.34 -21.33
C LEU A 178 20.03 -8.01 -20.98
N ASP A 179 20.26 -6.87 -20.31
CA ASP A 179 21.59 -6.39 -19.94
C ASP A 179 21.99 -6.84 -18.52
N SER A 180 21.15 -7.66 -17.83
CA SER A 180 21.40 -8.18 -16.48
C SER A 180 22.41 -9.32 -16.50
N ASP A 181 23.33 -9.32 -15.52
CA ASP A 181 24.21 -10.45 -15.25
C ASP A 181 23.51 -11.59 -14.49
N ASP A 182 22.26 -11.40 -14.09
CA ASP A 182 21.43 -12.41 -13.43
C ASP A 182 20.83 -13.38 -14.47
N PRO A 183 21.20 -14.67 -14.44
CA PRO A 183 20.70 -15.67 -15.39
C PRO A 183 19.17 -15.89 -15.30
N ASP A 184 18.56 -15.55 -14.14
CA ASP A 184 17.14 -15.73 -13.90
C ASP A 184 16.28 -14.52 -14.35
N ALA A 185 16.89 -13.35 -14.64
CA ALA A 185 16.16 -12.13 -14.99
C ALA A 185 15.26 -12.29 -16.24
N LEU A 186 15.72 -12.98 -17.26
CA LEU A 186 14.94 -13.27 -18.48
C LEU A 186 13.83 -14.28 -18.23
N GLU A 187 14.06 -15.24 -17.32
CA GLU A 187 13.07 -16.25 -16.97
C GLU A 187 11.96 -15.68 -16.08
N GLU A 188 12.31 -14.70 -15.24
CA GLU A 188 11.31 -13.93 -14.47
C GLU A 188 10.38 -13.17 -15.41
N GLU A 189 10.90 -12.44 -16.41
CA GLU A 189 10.06 -11.75 -17.40
C GLU A 189 9.23 -12.73 -18.27
N ARG A 190 9.77 -13.90 -18.59
CA ARG A 190 9.03 -14.91 -19.32
C ARG A 190 7.89 -15.53 -18.51
N SER A 191 7.96 -15.46 -17.18
CA SER A 191 6.94 -15.99 -16.28
C SER A 191 5.78 -15.01 -16.01
N LEU A 192 5.84 -13.80 -16.59
CA LEU A 192 4.76 -12.81 -16.55
C LEU A 192 3.64 -13.18 -17.52
#